data_184dbd898d3637ad7b953bb98a3f8328
#
_entry.id   184dbd898d3637ad7b953bb98a3f8328
#
_cell.length_a   1.000
_cell.length_b   1.000
_cell.length_c   1.000
_cell.angle_alpha   90.00
_cell.angle_beta   90.00
_cell.angle_gamma   90.00
#
_symmetry.space_group_name_H-M   'P 1'
#
loop_
_entity.id
_entity.type
_entity.pdbx_description
1 polymer ?
#
loop_
_entity_poly.entity_id
_entity_poly.type
_entity_poly.pdbx_seq_one_letter_code
_entity_poly.pdbx_strand_id
1 'polypeptide(L)'
;DVIDALRSRVGRILFNGVPTGVEVCPAMHHGGPFPSSSDAKFTSVGNDAIYRWVRPVSYQDWPQELLPDALKEGNPLGILRKVDGKYIQA
;
A
#
# COMPACT_ATOMS: atom_id res chain seq x y z
N ASP A 1 -13.03 25.85 6.57
CA ASP A 1 -14.35 25.25 6.77
C ASP A 1 -14.25 23.95 7.58
N VAL A 2 -15.38 23.30 7.81
CA VAL A 2 -15.43 22.06 8.62
C VAL A 2 -14.63 20.93 7.97
N ILE A 3 -14.69 20.78 6.66
CA ILE A 3 -13.97 19.73 5.93
C ILE A 3 -12.46 19.91 6.04
N ASP A 4 -11.98 21.14 5.89
CA ASP A 4 -10.55 21.43 6.04
C ASP A 4 -10.06 21.12 7.45
N ALA A 5 -10.86 21.44 8.47
CA ALA A 5 -10.54 21.10 9.86
C ALA A 5 -10.51 19.59 10.10
N LEU A 6 -11.38 18.81 9.45
CA LEU A 6 -11.44 17.36 9.61
C LEU A 6 -10.26 16.65 8.95
N ARG A 7 -9.74 17.13 7.84
CA ARG A 7 -8.66 16.46 7.08
C ARG A 7 -7.45 16.11 7.93
N SER A 8 -7.10 16.96 8.88
CA SER A 8 -5.94 16.73 9.74
C SER A 8 -6.22 15.86 10.95
N ARG A 9 -7.46 15.43 11.17
CA ARG A 9 -7.90 14.75 12.38
C ARG A 9 -8.50 13.37 12.16
N VAL A 10 -8.84 13.02 10.93
CA VAL A 10 -9.53 11.76 10.62
C VAL A 10 -8.86 11.03 9.46
N GLY A 11 -9.07 9.72 9.38
CA GLY A 11 -8.53 8.90 8.30
C GLY A 11 -9.47 8.79 7.10
N ARG A 12 -10.76 9.06 7.27
CA ARG A 12 -11.76 8.99 6.21
C ARG A 12 -12.85 10.01 6.45
N ILE A 13 -13.23 10.72 5.41
CA ILE A 13 -14.34 11.68 5.45
C ILE A 13 -15.47 11.11 4.58
N LEU A 14 -16.64 10.97 5.18
CA LEU A 14 -17.82 10.40 4.54
C LEU A 14 -18.92 11.45 4.44
N PHE A 15 -19.51 11.59 3.28
CA PHE A 15 -20.61 12.50 3.06
C PHE A 15 -21.93 11.72 2.95
N ASN A 16 -22.88 12.04 3.83
CA ASN A 16 -24.22 11.44 3.85
C ASN A 16 -24.25 9.92 3.87
N GLY A 17 -23.34 9.28 4.57
CA GLY A 17 -23.28 7.84 4.66
C GLY A 17 -23.09 7.32 6.06
N VAL A 18 -23.20 6.01 6.23
CA VAL A 18 -22.97 5.32 7.50
C VAL A 18 -21.50 4.85 7.54
N PRO A 19 -20.74 5.15 8.60
CA PRO A 19 -19.30 4.86 8.64
C PRO A 19 -18.96 3.37 8.71
N THR A 20 -19.91 2.51 8.95
CA THR A 20 -19.72 1.05 8.97
C THR A 20 -19.56 0.44 7.58
N GLY A 21 -19.97 1.13 6.52
CA GLY A 21 -19.79 0.67 5.15
C GLY A 21 -18.39 0.95 4.64
N VAL A 22 -17.56 -0.09 4.53
CA VAL A 22 -16.24 -0.01 3.92
C VAL A 22 -16.20 -0.92 2.69
N GLU A 23 -15.42 -0.52 1.71
CA GLU A 23 -15.30 -1.24 0.44
C GLU A 23 -13.83 -1.61 0.20
N VAL A 24 -13.60 -2.78 -0.40
CA VAL A 24 -12.26 -3.17 -0.82
C VAL A 24 -11.97 -2.53 -2.17
N CYS A 25 -11.31 -1.40 -2.15
CA CYS A 25 -10.91 -0.67 -3.36
C CYS A 25 -9.60 0.09 -3.10
N PRO A 26 -8.89 0.51 -4.18
CA PRO A 26 -7.62 1.24 -4.03
C PRO A 26 -7.71 2.55 -3.25
N ALA A 27 -8.86 3.23 -3.30
CA ALA A 27 -9.05 4.52 -2.65
C ALA A 27 -9.47 4.41 -1.18
N MET A 28 -9.76 3.20 -0.69
CA MET A 28 -10.23 3.02 0.69
C MET A 28 -9.09 3.23 1.68
N HIS A 29 -9.38 4.03 2.71
CA HIS A 29 -8.51 4.20 3.87
C HIS A 29 -9.33 4.12 5.15
N HIS A 30 -8.93 3.21 6.04
CA HIS A 30 -9.51 3.09 7.37
C HIS A 30 -8.38 3.13 8.40
N GLY A 31 -8.26 4.25 9.07
CA GLY A 31 -7.18 4.52 10.01
C GLY A 31 -7.35 5.90 10.61
N GLY A 32 -6.30 6.70 10.59
CA GLY A 32 -6.30 8.06 11.11
C GLY A 32 -5.04 8.39 11.89
N PRO A 33 -4.86 9.64 12.29
CA PRO A 33 -3.72 10.04 13.10
C PRO A 33 -3.80 9.42 14.49
N PHE A 34 -2.66 9.32 15.17
CA PHE A 34 -2.61 8.84 16.55
C PHE A 34 -3.63 9.60 17.44
N PRO A 35 -4.39 8.92 18.30
CA PRO A 35 -4.27 7.51 18.72
C PRO A 35 -5.14 6.51 17.91
N SER A 36 -5.79 6.92 16.83
CA SER A 36 -6.61 6.01 15.99
C SER A 36 -5.78 4.87 15.40
N SER A 37 -4.52 5.14 15.10
CA SER A 37 -3.57 4.18 14.55
C SER A 37 -2.18 4.50 15.07
N SER A 38 -1.34 3.49 15.20
CA SER A 38 0.08 3.66 15.51
C SER A 38 0.90 4.18 14.32
N ASP A 39 0.40 3.98 13.12
CA ASP A 39 0.98 4.53 11.89
C ASP A 39 -0.13 4.96 10.93
N ALA A 40 -0.29 6.26 10.77
CA ALA A 40 -1.36 6.86 9.98
C ALA A 40 -1.26 6.60 8.47
N LYS A 41 -0.11 6.14 7.98
CA LYS A 41 0.10 5.86 6.55
C LYS A 41 -0.57 4.57 6.10
N PHE A 42 -0.84 3.64 7.02
CA PHE A 42 -1.36 2.33 6.68
C PHE A 42 -2.86 2.25 6.93
N THR A 43 -3.58 1.73 5.96
CA THR A 43 -5.00 1.42 6.11
C THR A 43 -5.19 0.01 6.69
N SER A 44 -6.26 -0.19 7.46
CA SER A 44 -6.65 -1.51 7.95
C SER A 44 -7.62 -2.22 7.02
N VAL A 45 -8.19 -1.53 6.03
CA VAL A 45 -9.16 -2.06 5.07
C VAL A 45 -8.83 -1.55 3.67
N GLY A 46 -9.21 -2.30 2.66
CA GLY A 46 -8.99 -1.98 1.27
C GLY A 46 -7.82 -2.71 0.66
N ASN A 47 -7.53 -2.44 -0.61
CA ASN A 47 -6.46 -3.13 -1.35
C ASN A 47 -5.08 -2.98 -0.70
N ASP A 48 -4.82 -1.82 -0.10
CA ASP A 48 -3.51 -1.51 0.48
C ASP A 48 -3.35 -2.00 1.93
N ALA A 49 -4.36 -2.67 2.49
CA ALA A 49 -4.29 -3.23 3.84
C ALA A 49 -3.15 -4.25 4.00
N ILE A 50 -2.74 -4.90 2.93
CA ILE A 50 -1.62 -5.85 2.91
C ILE A 50 -0.30 -5.21 3.35
N TYR A 51 -0.09 -3.91 3.10
CA TYR A 51 1.15 -3.22 3.44
C TYR A 51 1.42 -3.14 4.95
N ARG A 52 0.43 -3.39 5.77
CA ARG A 52 0.63 -3.52 7.23
C ARG A 52 1.38 -4.80 7.62
N TRP A 53 1.42 -5.77 6.74
CA TRP A 53 1.93 -7.13 6.99
C TRP A 53 3.22 -7.42 6.25
N VAL A 54 3.69 -6.50 5.43
CA VAL A 54 4.88 -6.65 4.61
C VAL A 54 5.83 -5.47 4.84
N ARG A 55 7.09 -5.68 4.53
CA ARG A 55 8.08 -4.61 4.53
C ARG A 55 9.02 -4.78 3.34
N PRO A 56 9.61 -3.70 2.85
CA PRO A 56 10.59 -3.80 1.78
C PRO A 56 11.88 -4.46 2.28
N VAL A 57 12.54 -5.18 1.37
CA VAL A 57 13.89 -5.70 1.55
C VAL A 57 14.66 -5.37 0.28
N SER A 58 15.86 -4.80 0.43
CA SER A 58 16.75 -4.48 -0.69
C SER A 58 17.79 -5.55 -0.86
N TYR A 59 18.08 -5.92 -2.12
CA TYR A 59 19.19 -6.77 -2.51
C TYR A 59 20.16 -5.91 -3.31
N GLN A 60 21.40 -5.81 -2.85
CA GLN A 60 22.42 -5.01 -3.52
C GLN A 60 23.64 -5.90 -3.81
N ASP A 61 24.14 -5.84 -5.05
CA ASP A 61 25.34 -6.58 -5.49
C ASP A 61 25.26 -8.10 -5.30
N TRP A 62 24.04 -8.65 -5.42
CA TRP A 62 23.80 -10.08 -5.33
C TRP A 62 24.04 -10.77 -6.67
N PRO A 63 24.69 -11.96 -6.65
CA PRO A 63 24.77 -12.81 -7.84
C PRO A 63 23.37 -13.23 -8.28
N GLN A 64 23.14 -13.29 -9.61
CA GLN A 64 21.84 -13.63 -10.18
C GLN A 64 21.29 -14.97 -9.68
N GLU A 65 22.15 -15.98 -9.57
CA GLU A 65 21.75 -17.32 -9.14
C GLU A 65 21.27 -17.39 -7.69
N LEU A 66 21.63 -16.42 -6.85
CA LEU A 66 21.23 -16.36 -5.45
C LEU A 66 20.03 -15.44 -5.19
N LEU A 67 19.59 -14.71 -6.21
CA LEU A 67 18.37 -13.87 -6.09
C LEU A 67 17.11 -14.73 -6.05
N PRO A 68 16.06 -14.27 -5.34
CA PRO A 68 14.73 -14.84 -5.53
C PRO A 68 14.29 -14.74 -6.99
N ASP A 69 13.53 -15.72 -7.47
CA ASP A 69 13.09 -15.77 -8.87
C ASP A 69 12.32 -14.52 -9.32
N ALA A 70 11.60 -13.89 -8.38
CA ALA A 70 10.89 -12.64 -8.66
C ALA A 70 11.83 -11.46 -9.04
N LEU A 71 13.11 -11.54 -8.69
CA LEU A 71 14.09 -10.47 -8.93
C LEU A 71 15.13 -10.82 -9.99
N LYS A 72 15.17 -12.06 -10.47
CA LYS A 72 16.12 -12.49 -11.48
C LYS A 72 15.88 -11.82 -12.83
N GLU A 73 16.94 -11.60 -13.58
CA GLU A 73 16.84 -11.17 -14.96
C GLU A 73 16.00 -12.16 -15.78
N GLY A 74 15.37 -11.68 -16.86
CA GLY A 74 14.53 -12.49 -17.71
C GLY A 74 13.14 -12.78 -17.18
N ASN A 75 12.82 -12.34 -15.96
CA ASN A 75 11.50 -12.52 -15.35
C ASN A 75 11.01 -13.98 -15.43
N PRO A 76 11.68 -14.93 -14.76
CA PRO A 76 11.33 -16.35 -14.89
C PRO A 76 9.91 -16.67 -14.42
N LEU A 77 9.33 -15.86 -13.56
CA LEU A 77 7.95 -16.04 -13.08
C LEU A 77 6.90 -15.39 -13.99
N GLY A 78 7.30 -14.58 -14.98
CA GLY A 78 6.37 -13.89 -15.89
C GLY A 78 5.43 -12.91 -15.15
N ILE A 79 5.87 -12.32 -14.06
CA ILE A 79 5.05 -11.42 -13.22
C ILE A 79 5.26 -9.96 -13.60
N LEU A 80 4.29 -9.12 -13.25
CA LEU A 80 4.44 -7.67 -13.35
C LEU A 80 5.50 -7.19 -12.38
N ARG A 81 6.49 -6.47 -12.88
CA ARG A 81 7.58 -5.91 -12.07
C ARG A 81 7.77 -4.43 -12.37
N LYS A 82 8.33 -3.72 -11.41
CA LYS A 82 8.76 -2.35 -11.61
C LYS A 82 10.28 -2.34 -11.81
N VAL A 83 10.73 -1.94 -12.99
CA VAL A 83 12.16 -1.86 -13.35
C VAL A 83 12.46 -0.43 -13.78
N ASP A 84 13.45 0.18 -13.16
CA ASP A 84 13.83 1.58 -13.40
C ASP A 84 12.64 2.55 -13.37
N GLY A 85 11.73 2.31 -12.42
CA GLY A 85 10.54 3.14 -12.24
C GLY A 85 9.37 2.85 -13.17
N LYS A 86 9.49 1.89 -14.10
CA LYS A 86 8.44 1.53 -15.06
C LYS A 86 7.90 0.13 -14.80
N TYR A 87 6.59 -0.05 -14.94
CA TYR A 87 5.97 -1.37 -14.84
C TYR A 87 6.16 -2.13 -16.15
N ILE A 88 6.68 -3.34 -16.04
CA ILE A 88 6.89 -4.25 -17.18
C ILE A 88 6.50 -5.67 -16.78
N GLN A 89 6.09 -6.47 -17.74
CA GLN A 89 5.70 -7.87 -17.55
C GLN A 89 6.53 -8.84 -18.41
N ALA A 90 7.47 -8.33 -19.10
CA ALA A 90 8.34 -9.16 -19.97
C ALA A 90 9.60 -9.63 -19.22
#